data_a6b1b6640fe1745a9e2f9370436aa073
#
_entry.id   a6b1b6640fe1745a9e2f9370436aa073
#
_cell.length_a   1.000
_cell.length_b   1.000
_cell.length_c   1.000
_cell.angle_alpha   90.00
_cell.angle_beta   90.00
_cell.angle_gamma   90.00
#
_symmetry.space_group_name_H-M   'P 1'
#
loop_
_entity.id
_entity.type
_entity.pdbx_description
1 polymer ?
#
loop_
_entity_poly.entity_id
_entity_poly.type
_entity_poly.pdbx_seq_one_letter_code
_entity_poly.pdbx_strand_id
1 'polypeptide(L)'
;MADSTSLSSSNENQNAMVTTITDLNVDSLAHSAAYLNLQDVCNLAMTCRYLKRVAYSDSIWHRFFWEHWLQSLSSSSLPSCGVREMYLARRTAVQQFKFGDPSVANFYTDVEPFKHLQLSGNDIFLTRGSLIEMINMDRYQSGKDFASTLNDHKARITCMRLFSVNDISFLRGKTEREQKVLVTSSCDHSIRLWWKGSCQKCFRGHSGPVLSLSNKLLGEDNSKILASGGEDGTVRLWSLSSSGKRGQQALKATLYGHEKPVNLMSVAGHKTSLLATVSRDSKLRVWDTATSSAVRSSCCVGMTSVTGAPINLKCHESLLYIASGSSITAVDLRTMQKVITAAVHLPKLYSFDIVPSKSLFCTGGYGRAMLWDIRRNQAEPIAELDGHCGPVTLLHMDPYKIVSGGHEDTYINVWEVDTGAQTNSLSCCCIEKDGHSNSSGCVAMAVDGSRIATASHCGENGIVRFRDFNNGSSPVMKLEDEEHSSKFWDSSTDGNSSDWHS
;
A
#
# COMPACT_ATOMS: atom_id res chain seq x y z
N MET A 1 -57.30 -80.89 -27.81
CA MET A 1 -57.82 -79.66 -27.22
C MET A 1 -56.56 -78.96 -26.66
N ALA A 2 -56.10 -78.03 -27.42
CA ALA A 2 -54.88 -77.30 -27.09
C ALA A 2 -55.27 -75.81 -26.89
N ASP A 3 -55.01 -75.31 -25.70
CA ASP A 3 -55.17 -73.91 -25.37
C ASP A 3 -53.82 -73.19 -25.58
N SER A 4 -53.84 -72.29 -26.50
CA SER A 4 -52.77 -71.38 -26.80
C SER A 4 -52.96 -70.07 -26.05
N THR A 5 -52.24 -69.86 -24.98
CA THR A 5 -52.14 -68.55 -24.29
C THR A 5 -51.04 -67.72 -24.89
N SER A 6 -51.42 -66.66 -25.55
CA SER A 6 -50.53 -65.60 -26.07
C SER A 6 -50.03 -64.73 -24.92
N LEU A 7 -48.73 -64.75 -24.75
CA LEU A 7 -48.02 -63.79 -23.87
C LEU A 7 -47.80 -62.47 -24.65
N SER A 8 -48.53 -61.46 -24.26
CA SER A 8 -48.28 -60.06 -24.66
C SER A 8 -47.09 -59.52 -23.87
N SER A 9 -45.97 -59.35 -24.52
CA SER A 9 -44.81 -58.59 -23.93
C SER A 9 -45.14 -57.09 -23.96
N SER A 10 -45.47 -56.56 -22.83
CA SER A 10 -45.45 -55.11 -22.61
C SER A 10 -44.00 -54.60 -22.55
N ASN A 11 -43.57 -53.96 -23.63
CA ASN A 11 -42.35 -53.15 -23.63
C ASN A 11 -42.59 -51.91 -22.76
N GLU A 12 -42.24 -51.98 -21.50
CA GLU A 12 -42.02 -50.77 -20.67
C GLU A 12 -40.75 -50.09 -21.14
N ASN A 13 -40.89 -49.09 -22.01
CA ASN A 13 -39.86 -48.11 -22.27
C ASN A 13 -39.61 -47.33 -20.96
N GLN A 14 -38.67 -47.78 -20.14
CA GLN A 14 -38.05 -46.97 -19.11
C GLN A 14 -37.20 -45.91 -19.82
N ASN A 15 -37.80 -44.76 -20.09
CA ASN A 15 -37.05 -43.53 -20.32
C ASN A 15 -36.36 -43.19 -19.03
N ALA A 16 -35.14 -43.73 -18.86
CA ALA A 16 -34.20 -43.22 -17.84
C ALA A 16 -34.00 -41.71 -18.15
N MET A 17 -34.62 -40.86 -17.36
CA MET A 17 -34.32 -39.42 -17.40
C MET A 17 -32.82 -39.26 -17.15
N VAL A 18 -32.11 -38.98 -18.23
CA VAL A 18 -30.66 -38.64 -18.11
C VAL A 18 -30.62 -37.29 -17.43
N THR A 19 -30.37 -37.31 -16.10
CA THR A 19 -30.15 -36.08 -15.35
C THR A 19 -28.87 -35.44 -15.86
N THR A 20 -28.98 -34.25 -16.36
CA THR A 20 -27.86 -33.44 -16.84
C THR A 20 -27.37 -32.51 -15.73
N ILE A 21 -26.15 -32.06 -15.82
CA ILE A 21 -25.56 -31.11 -14.86
C ILE A 21 -26.37 -29.80 -14.76
N THR A 22 -27.12 -29.48 -15.81
CA THR A 22 -27.98 -28.28 -15.87
C THR A 22 -29.32 -28.44 -15.12
N ASP A 23 -29.64 -29.65 -14.66
CA ASP A 23 -30.85 -29.91 -13.84
C ASP A 23 -30.58 -29.62 -12.35
N LEU A 24 -29.32 -29.44 -11.97
CA LEU A 24 -28.94 -29.00 -10.63
C LEU A 24 -29.18 -27.50 -10.45
N ASN A 25 -29.54 -27.11 -9.26
CA ASN A 25 -29.76 -25.72 -8.92
C ASN A 25 -28.44 -24.91 -9.00
N VAL A 26 -28.56 -23.61 -9.31
CA VAL A 26 -27.41 -22.68 -9.49
C VAL A 26 -26.52 -22.65 -8.25
N ASP A 27 -27.10 -22.63 -7.04
CA ASP A 27 -26.34 -22.50 -5.80
C ASP A 27 -25.52 -23.77 -5.48
N SER A 28 -26.08 -24.94 -5.74
CA SER A 28 -25.37 -26.23 -5.58
C SER A 28 -24.22 -26.34 -6.57
N LEU A 29 -24.43 -25.92 -7.81
CA LEU A 29 -23.37 -25.87 -8.83
C LEU A 29 -22.31 -24.83 -8.51
N ALA A 30 -22.70 -23.66 -8.02
CA ALA A 30 -21.75 -22.61 -7.59
C ALA A 30 -20.89 -23.10 -6.42
N HIS A 31 -21.50 -23.83 -5.47
CA HIS A 31 -20.76 -24.43 -4.37
C HIS A 31 -19.76 -25.50 -4.88
N SER A 32 -20.16 -26.36 -5.80
CA SER A 32 -19.26 -27.34 -6.41
C SER A 32 -18.17 -26.67 -7.27
N ALA A 33 -18.54 -25.66 -8.05
CA ALA A 33 -17.60 -24.89 -8.87
C ALA A 33 -16.62 -24.05 -8.04
N ALA A 34 -16.95 -23.79 -6.77
CA ALA A 34 -16.05 -23.13 -5.84
C ALA A 34 -14.78 -23.94 -5.53
N TYR A 35 -14.70 -25.23 -5.86
CA TYR A 35 -13.49 -26.06 -5.73
C TYR A 35 -12.63 -26.09 -7.00
N LEU A 36 -13.11 -25.52 -8.11
CA LEU A 36 -12.38 -25.45 -9.38
C LEU A 36 -11.29 -24.37 -9.32
N ASN A 37 -10.25 -24.54 -10.12
CA ASN A 37 -9.27 -23.49 -10.37
C ASN A 37 -9.86 -22.41 -11.30
N LEU A 38 -9.16 -21.27 -11.42
CA LEU A 38 -9.65 -20.15 -12.22
C LEU A 38 -9.83 -20.50 -13.70
N GLN A 39 -8.92 -21.31 -14.27
CA GLN A 39 -9.00 -21.73 -15.67
C GLN A 39 -10.24 -22.60 -15.92
N ASP A 40 -10.53 -23.51 -15.01
CA ASP A 40 -11.70 -24.40 -15.13
C ASP A 40 -13.02 -23.63 -14.95
N VAL A 41 -13.06 -22.63 -14.06
CA VAL A 41 -14.21 -21.72 -13.94
C VAL A 41 -14.42 -20.91 -15.23
N CYS A 42 -13.34 -20.45 -15.86
CA CYS A 42 -13.42 -19.79 -17.17
C CYS A 42 -13.92 -20.75 -18.26
N ASN A 43 -13.39 -21.98 -18.29
CA ASN A 43 -13.84 -23.01 -19.22
C ASN A 43 -15.33 -23.34 -19.01
N LEU A 44 -15.77 -23.50 -17.76
CA LEU A 44 -17.17 -23.68 -17.39
C LEU A 44 -18.04 -22.56 -17.93
N ALA A 45 -17.61 -21.29 -17.80
CA ALA A 45 -18.34 -20.13 -18.31
C ALA A 45 -18.52 -20.12 -19.84
N MET A 46 -17.62 -20.77 -20.58
CA MET A 46 -17.66 -20.84 -22.04
C MET A 46 -18.57 -21.95 -22.58
N THR A 47 -19.03 -22.88 -21.76
CA THR A 47 -19.81 -24.06 -22.23
C THR A 47 -21.24 -23.71 -22.59
N CYS A 48 -22.00 -23.08 -21.70
CA CYS A 48 -23.37 -22.65 -21.95
C CYS A 48 -23.80 -21.46 -21.09
N ARG A 49 -24.94 -20.83 -21.44
CA ARG A 49 -25.46 -19.67 -20.72
C ARG A 49 -25.80 -19.95 -19.25
N TYR A 50 -26.26 -21.16 -18.96
CA TYR A 50 -26.59 -21.57 -17.60
C TYR A 50 -25.33 -21.68 -16.72
N LEU A 51 -24.32 -22.42 -17.19
CA LEU A 51 -23.05 -22.58 -16.47
C LEU A 51 -22.23 -21.29 -16.41
N LYS A 52 -22.39 -20.39 -17.39
CA LYS A 52 -21.84 -19.03 -17.30
C LYS A 52 -22.42 -18.24 -16.11
N ARG A 53 -23.73 -18.37 -15.84
CA ARG A 53 -24.36 -17.74 -14.66
C ARG A 53 -23.81 -18.31 -13.35
N VAL A 54 -23.61 -19.64 -13.30
CA VAL A 54 -22.97 -20.31 -12.16
C VAL A 54 -21.55 -19.80 -11.95
N ALA A 55 -20.73 -19.78 -13.00
CA ALA A 55 -19.35 -19.33 -12.96
C ALA A 55 -19.19 -17.86 -12.58
N TYR A 56 -20.23 -17.04 -12.76
CA TYR A 56 -20.25 -15.61 -12.39
C TYR A 56 -20.81 -15.37 -10.99
N SER A 57 -21.12 -16.42 -10.24
CA SER A 57 -21.59 -16.31 -8.85
C SER A 57 -20.56 -15.64 -7.95
N ASP A 58 -20.97 -14.66 -7.17
CA ASP A 58 -20.10 -13.91 -6.27
C ASP A 58 -19.37 -14.80 -5.25
N SER A 59 -19.97 -15.93 -4.83
CA SER A 59 -19.36 -16.88 -3.88
C SER A 59 -18.04 -17.44 -4.38
N ILE A 60 -17.94 -17.77 -5.68
CA ILE A 60 -16.73 -18.27 -6.33
C ILE A 60 -15.65 -17.18 -6.35
N TRP A 61 -16.03 -15.95 -6.73
CA TRP A 61 -15.09 -14.84 -6.85
C TRP A 61 -14.63 -14.29 -5.51
N HIS A 62 -15.49 -14.33 -4.47
CA HIS A 62 -15.08 -14.05 -3.09
C HIS A 62 -14.00 -15.03 -2.61
N ARG A 63 -14.15 -16.32 -2.91
CA ARG A 63 -13.14 -17.33 -2.58
C ARG A 63 -11.81 -17.02 -3.27
N PHE A 64 -11.81 -16.82 -4.60
CA PHE A 64 -10.60 -16.47 -5.33
C PHE A 64 -9.96 -15.18 -4.80
N PHE A 65 -10.77 -14.19 -4.47
CA PHE A 65 -10.26 -12.96 -3.91
C PHE A 65 -9.58 -13.21 -2.56
N TRP A 66 -10.18 -14.01 -1.71
CA TRP A 66 -9.62 -14.36 -0.41
C TRP A 66 -8.37 -15.23 -0.53
N GLU A 67 -8.36 -16.23 -1.40
CA GLU A 67 -7.21 -17.11 -1.63
C GLU A 67 -5.97 -16.35 -2.13
N HIS A 68 -6.16 -15.40 -3.06
CA HIS A 68 -5.03 -14.69 -3.65
C HIS A 68 -4.55 -13.52 -2.79
N TRP A 69 -5.43 -12.86 -2.06
CA TRP A 69 -5.05 -11.62 -1.35
C TRP A 69 -5.35 -11.63 0.15
N LEU A 70 -5.88 -12.72 0.72
CA LEU A 70 -6.15 -12.90 2.15
C LEU A 70 -6.89 -11.69 2.80
N GLN A 71 -7.67 -10.98 2.02
CA GLN A 71 -8.47 -9.84 2.46
C GLN A 71 -9.95 -10.17 2.33
N SER A 72 -10.68 -10.02 3.42
CA SER A 72 -12.14 -9.97 3.34
C SER A 72 -12.55 -8.64 2.71
N LEU A 73 -13.36 -8.69 1.67
CA LEU A 73 -14.03 -7.51 1.14
C LEU A 73 -15.02 -7.02 2.20
N SER A 74 -14.70 -5.90 2.85
CA SER A 74 -15.66 -5.24 3.72
C SER A 74 -16.81 -4.71 2.85
N SER A 75 -18.03 -4.92 3.29
CA SER A 75 -19.26 -4.47 2.58
C SER A 75 -19.32 -2.96 2.32
N SER A 76 -18.50 -2.16 3.04
CA SER A 76 -18.38 -0.72 2.86
C SER A 76 -17.45 -0.31 1.70
N SER A 77 -16.70 -1.23 1.13
CA SER A 77 -15.73 -0.97 0.04
C SER A 77 -16.13 -1.60 -1.30
N LEU A 78 -17.35 -2.16 -1.41
CA LEU A 78 -17.85 -2.65 -2.68
C LEU A 78 -18.22 -1.45 -3.57
N PRO A 79 -17.44 -1.20 -4.64
CA PRO A 79 -17.88 -0.29 -5.68
C PRO A 79 -19.11 -0.86 -6.36
N SER A 80 -19.78 -0.06 -7.17
CA SER A 80 -20.96 -0.45 -7.97
C SER A 80 -20.71 -1.62 -8.95
N CYS A 81 -19.45 -2.08 -9.09
CA CYS A 81 -19.07 -3.26 -9.88
C CYS A 81 -19.00 -4.51 -8.99
N GLY A 82 -19.38 -5.68 -9.51
CA GLY A 82 -19.39 -6.96 -8.79
C GLY A 82 -17.99 -7.42 -8.35
N VAL A 83 -17.96 -8.43 -7.47
CA VAL A 83 -16.69 -9.01 -6.92
C VAL A 83 -15.80 -9.56 -8.03
N ARG A 84 -16.40 -10.13 -9.08
CA ARG A 84 -15.68 -10.66 -10.24
C ARG A 84 -14.87 -9.57 -10.94
N GLU A 85 -15.50 -8.44 -11.23
CA GLU A 85 -14.85 -7.31 -11.90
C GLU A 85 -13.68 -6.76 -11.07
N MET A 86 -13.87 -6.68 -9.76
CA MET A 86 -12.81 -6.29 -8.83
C MET A 86 -11.63 -7.27 -8.84
N TYR A 87 -11.93 -8.58 -8.82
CA TYR A 87 -10.90 -9.61 -8.90
C TYR A 87 -10.08 -9.51 -10.20
N LEU A 88 -10.79 -9.42 -11.33
CA LEU A 88 -10.14 -9.33 -12.65
C LEU A 88 -9.33 -8.04 -12.80
N ALA A 89 -9.88 -6.90 -12.38
CA ALA A 89 -9.17 -5.63 -12.41
C ALA A 89 -7.87 -5.69 -11.58
N ARG A 90 -7.95 -6.26 -10.37
CA ARG A 90 -6.77 -6.41 -9.51
C ARG A 90 -5.74 -7.38 -10.09
N ARG A 91 -6.18 -8.50 -10.64
CA ARG A 91 -5.29 -9.46 -11.31
C ARG A 91 -4.61 -8.84 -12.53
N THR A 92 -5.36 -8.11 -13.34
CA THR A 92 -4.81 -7.38 -14.48
C THR A 92 -3.78 -6.34 -14.02
N ALA A 93 -4.07 -5.58 -12.96
CA ALA A 93 -3.13 -4.63 -12.40
C ALA A 93 -1.82 -5.29 -11.91
N VAL A 94 -1.91 -6.48 -11.28
CA VAL A 94 -0.73 -7.26 -10.89
C VAL A 94 0.10 -7.70 -12.10
N GLN A 95 -0.56 -8.18 -13.16
CA GLN A 95 0.11 -8.59 -14.40
C GLN A 95 0.76 -7.40 -15.10
N GLN A 96 0.05 -6.28 -15.22
CA GLN A 96 0.59 -5.04 -15.78
C GLN A 96 1.80 -4.54 -14.98
N PHE A 97 1.74 -4.64 -13.66
CA PHE A 97 2.85 -4.25 -12.80
C PHE A 97 4.10 -5.13 -12.97
N LYS A 98 3.90 -6.42 -13.25
CA LYS A 98 4.99 -7.37 -13.47
C LYS A 98 5.62 -7.26 -14.87
N PHE A 99 4.80 -7.06 -15.90
CA PHE A 99 5.21 -7.25 -17.29
C PHE A 99 4.96 -6.05 -18.20
N GLY A 100 4.22 -5.04 -17.72
CA GLY A 100 3.89 -3.85 -18.52
C GLY A 100 4.85 -2.70 -18.27
N ASP A 101 5.08 -1.90 -19.30
CA ASP A 101 5.74 -0.62 -19.15
C ASP A 101 4.72 0.44 -18.68
N PRO A 102 5.01 1.18 -17.61
CA PRO A 102 4.10 2.20 -17.11
C PRO A 102 4.06 3.42 -18.04
N SER A 103 2.92 4.11 -18.09
CA SER A 103 2.91 5.47 -18.59
C SER A 103 3.67 6.37 -17.61
N VAL A 104 4.57 7.21 -18.14
CA VAL A 104 5.47 8.03 -17.32
C VAL A 104 5.20 9.50 -17.56
N ALA A 105 5.02 10.25 -16.48
CA ALA A 105 4.98 11.72 -16.49
C ALA A 105 6.08 12.26 -15.59
N ASN A 106 6.84 13.24 -16.12
CA ASN A 106 7.94 13.87 -15.39
C ASN A 106 7.58 15.33 -15.11
N PHE A 107 7.77 15.75 -13.85
CA PHE A 107 7.57 17.11 -13.40
C PHE A 107 8.89 17.64 -12.84
N TYR A 108 9.38 18.73 -13.41
CA TYR A 108 10.60 19.38 -12.94
C TYR A 108 10.22 20.45 -11.91
N THR A 109 10.98 20.51 -10.85
CA THR A 109 10.78 21.44 -9.72
C THR A 109 12.11 22.07 -9.34
N ASP A 110 12.08 23.18 -8.59
CA ASP A 110 13.28 23.81 -8.06
C ASP A 110 14.02 22.91 -7.04
N VAL A 111 15.28 23.25 -6.75
CA VAL A 111 16.25 22.43 -5.99
C VAL A 111 15.97 22.26 -4.49
N GLU A 112 14.85 22.72 -3.94
CA GLU A 112 14.58 22.53 -2.52
C GLU A 112 14.43 21.05 -2.13
N PRO A 113 14.94 20.62 -0.96
CA PRO A 113 14.93 19.22 -0.59
C PRO A 113 13.51 18.69 -0.39
N PHE A 114 13.17 17.64 -1.13
CA PHE A 114 11.96 16.86 -0.93
C PHE A 114 11.99 16.13 0.41
N LYS A 115 10.84 16.03 1.07
CA LYS A 115 10.76 15.29 2.32
C LYS A 115 9.63 14.28 2.38
N HIS A 116 8.44 14.71 2.04
CA HIS A 116 7.28 13.85 2.06
C HIS A 116 6.61 13.87 0.69
N LEU A 117 6.28 12.68 0.23
CA LEU A 117 5.52 12.45 -0.97
C LEU A 117 4.33 11.56 -0.60
N GLN A 118 3.13 11.95 -0.99
CA GLN A 118 1.94 11.14 -0.86
C GLN A 118 1.18 11.10 -2.18
N LEU A 119 0.66 9.93 -2.48
CA LEU A 119 -0.15 9.68 -3.66
C LEU A 119 -1.55 9.26 -3.21
N SER A 120 -2.56 9.79 -3.85
CA SER A 120 -3.95 9.39 -3.60
C SER A 120 -4.74 9.48 -4.91
N GLY A 121 -4.95 8.33 -5.54
CA GLY A 121 -5.53 8.29 -6.88
C GLY A 121 -4.65 9.05 -7.89
N ASN A 122 -5.21 10.10 -8.50
CA ASN A 122 -4.53 10.95 -9.48
C ASN A 122 -3.92 12.24 -8.89
N ASP A 123 -3.95 12.39 -7.56
CA ASP A 123 -3.38 13.56 -6.89
C ASP A 123 -2.04 13.20 -6.23
N ILE A 124 -1.01 13.97 -6.53
CA ILE A 124 0.31 13.90 -5.91
C ILE A 124 0.46 15.09 -4.97
N PHE A 125 0.84 14.81 -3.74
CA PHE A 125 1.13 15.80 -2.72
C PHE A 125 2.60 15.71 -2.35
N LEU A 126 3.31 16.82 -2.50
CA LEU A 126 4.76 16.90 -2.29
C LEU A 126 5.09 18.03 -1.32
N THR A 127 6.03 17.81 -0.39
CA THR A 127 6.52 18.89 0.48
C THR A 127 7.96 19.24 0.14
N ARG A 128 8.20 20.55 -0.05
CA ARG A 128 9.52 21.16 -0.23
C ARG A 128 9.71 22.26 0.82
N GLY A 129 10.60 22.08 1.77
CA GLY A 129 10.79 23.05 2.85
C GLY A 129 9.47 23.39 3.57
N SER A 130 9.01 24.62 3.45
CA SER A 130 7.72 25.13 3.99
C SER A 130 6.57 25.05 2.97
N LEU A 131 6.85 24.68 1.74
CA LEU A 131 5.91 24.64 0.63
C LEU A 131 5.27 23.27 0.46
N ILE A 132 4.03 23.25 0.00
CA ILE A 132 3.33 22.05 -0.43
C ILE A 132 2.97 22.24 -1.91
N GLU A 133 3.36 21.32 -2.73
CA GLU A 133 2.92 21.24 -4.12
C GLU A 133 1.88 20.15 -4.27
N MET A 134 0.83 20.47 -4.97
CA MET A 134 -0.24 19.53 -5.34
C MET A 134 -0.28 19.44 -6.86
N ILE A 135 -0.11 18.25 -7.39
CA ILE A 135 -0.14 17.95 -8.83
C ILE A 135 -1.33 17.04 -9.09
N ASN A 136 -2.22 17.46 -9.98
CA ASN A 136 -3.36 16.64 -10.39
C ASN A 136 -3.14 16.07 -11.80
N MET A 137 -3.08 14.75 -11.91
CA MET A 137 -2.76 14.03 -13.14
C MET A 137 -3.85 14.14 -14.20
N ASP A 138 -5.14 14.20 -13.81
CA ASP A 138 -6.25 14.34 -14.78
C ASP A 138 -6.21 15.70 -15.48
N ARG A 139 -5.84 16.75 -14.73
CA ARG A 139 -5.66 18.09 -15.29
C ARG A 139 -4.44 18.16 -16.19
N TYR A 140 -3.35 17.50 -15.79
CA TYR A 140 -2.14 17.40 -16.60
C TYR A 140 -2.43 16.74 -17.95
N GLN A 141 -3.12 15.60 -17.96
CA GLN A 141 -3.50 14.90 -19.19
C GLN A 141 -4.48 15.71 -20.05
N SER A 142 -5.30 16.56 -19.42
CA SER A 142 -6.24 17.45 -20.13
C SER A 142 -5.62 18.76 -20.59
N GLY A 143 -4.31 18.98 -20.40
CA GLY A 143 -3.61 20.21 -20.76
C GLY A 143 -4.05 21.46 -19.97
N LYS A 144 -4.67 21.26 -18.79
CA LYS A 144 -5.10 22.35 -17.89
C LYS A 144 -4.03 22.64 -16.85
N ASP A 145 -4.18 23.78 -16.16
CA ASP A 145 -3.34 24.08 -15.00
C ASP A 145 -3.46 22.97 -13.94
N PHE A 146 -2.38 22.23 -13.76
CA PHE A 146 -2.33 20.97 -13.00
C PHE A 146 -1.62 21.07 -11.66
N ALA A 147 -0.83 22.13 -11.45
CA ALA A 147 -0.05 22.32 -10.24
C ALA A 147 -0.59 23.48 -9.41
N SER A 148 -0.63 23.30 -8.10
CA SER A 148 -0.96 24.37 -7.16
C SER A 148 -0.02 24.31 -5.95
N THR A 149 0.41 25.48 -5.48
CA THR A 149 1.35 25.63 -4.37
C THR A 149 0.66 26.23 -3.15
N LEU A 150 0.91 25.65 -1.97
CA LEU A 150 0.41 26.14 -0.69
C LEU A 150 1.62 26.56 0.16
N ASN A 151 1.67 27.81 0.64
CA ASN A 151 2.85 28.41 1.26
C ASN A 151 2.59 29.09 2.62
N ASP A 152 1.51 28.77 3.30
CA ASP A 152 1.19 29.41 4.59
C ASP A 152 2.10 29.04 5.77
N HIS A 153 2.80 27.87 5.69
CA HIS A 153 3.75 27.48 6.73
C HIS A 153 4.99 28.38 6.71
N LYS A 154 5.46 28.77 7.92
CA LYS A 154 6.61 29.64 8.06
C LYS A 154 7.94 28.90 8.23
N ALA A 155 7.89 27.58 8.42
CA ALA A 155 9.05 26.72 8.58
C ALA A 155 8.78 25.35 7.95
N ARG A 156 9.82 24.54 7.88
CA ARG A 156 9.83 23.22 7.26
C ARG A 156 8.68 22.33 7.74
N ILE A 157 8.00 21.69 6.80
CA ILE A 157 6.96 20.70 7.04
C ILE A 157 7.60 19.39 7.53
N THR A 158 7.03 18.84 8.60
CA THR A 158 7.58 17.68 9.29
C THR A 158 6.78 16.41 9.06
N CYS A 159 5.47 16.53 8.86
CA CYS A 159 4.60 15.40 8.57
C CYS A 159 3.40 15.84 7.74
N MET A 160 2.87 14.93 6.94
CA MET A 160 1.73 15.11 6.05
C MET A 160 0.79 13.91 6.16
N ARG A 161 -0.54 14.14 6.22
CA ARG A 161 -1.56 13.09 6.25
C ARG A 161 -2.78 13.51 5.44
N LEU A 162 -3.43 12.54 4.80
CA LEU A 162 -4.66 12.72 4.05
C LEU A 162 -5.86 12.18 4.82
N PHE A 163 -6.97 12.92 4.78
CA PHE A 163 -8.27 12.51 5.30
C PHE A 163 -9.30 12.52 4.17
N SER A 164 -10.37 11.72 4.31
CA SER A 164 -11.55 11.89 3.47
C SER A 164 -12.34 13.12 3.93
N VAL A 165 -12.96 13.83 2.98
CA VAL A 165 -13.88 14.96 3.32
C VAL A 165 -15.03 14.49 4.20
N ASN A 166 -15.50 13.26 4.00
CA ASN A 166 -16.57 12.67 4.81
C ASN A 166 -16.20 12.49 6.29
N ASP A 167 -14.90 12.44 6.59
CA ASP A 167 -14.39 12.36 7.97
C ASP A 167 -14.50 13.69 8.73
N ILE A 168 -14.76 14.80 8.01
CA ILE A 168 -14.71 16.15 8.56
C ILE A 168 -16.12 16.77 8.53
N SER A 169 -16.74 16.89 9.69
CA SER A 169 -18.17 17.26 9.82
C SER A 169 -18.55 18.60 9.19
N PHE A 170 -17.68 19.61 9.25
CA PHE A 170 -17.99 20.95 8.68
C PHE A 170 -17.86 21.01 7.15
N LEU A 171 -17.34 19.97 6.53
CA LEU A 171 -17.22 19.84 5.07
C LEU A 171 -18.27 18.88 4.49
N ARG A 172 -19.00 18.12 5.32
CA ARG A 172 -20.03 17.19 4.87
C ARG A 172 -21.09 17.90 4.05
N GLY A 173 -21.50 17.30 2.96
CA GLY A 173 -22.55 17.82 2.08
C GLY A 173 -22.14 18.92 1.11
N LYS A 174 -20.88 19.34 1.07
CA LYS A 174 -20.41 20.40 0.17
C LYS A 174 -19.87 19.91 -1.17
N THR A 175 -19.76 18.60 -1.38
CA THR A 175 -19.10 18.07 -2.58
C THR A 175 -19.56 16.70 -3.01
N GLU A 176 -19.46 16.51 -4.31
CA GLU A 176 -19.51 15.22 -4.98
C GLU A 176 -18.17 14.47 -4.75
N ARG A 177 -18.27 13.17 -4.49
CA ARG A 177 -17.26 12.09 -4.50
C ARG A 177 -15.81 12.43 -4.10
N GLU A 178 -15.34 11.71 -3.07
CA GLU A 178 -13.94 11.35 -2.75
C GLU A 178 -12.89 12.46 -2.64
N GLN A 179 -13.27 13.69 -2.36
CA GLN A 179 -12.28 14.74 -2.13
C GLN A 179 -11.48 14.48 -0.86
N LYS A 180 -10.16 14.68 -0.97
CA LYS A 180 -9.23 14.54 0.15
C LYS A 180 -8.97 15.88 0.81
N VAL A 181 -8.75 15.83 2.10
CA VAL A 181 -8.31 16.94 2.92
C VAL A 181 -6.90 16.66 3.38
N LEU A 182 -6.01 17.61 3.16
CA LEU A 182 -4.63 17.49 3.56
C LEU A 182 -4.44 18.11 4.94
N VAL A 183 -3.71 17.44 5.81
CA VAL A 183 -3.26 17.96 7.11
C VAL A 183 -1.76 17.88 7.19
N THR A 184 -1.13 18.99 7.53
CA THR A 184 0.33 19.11 7.63
C THR A 184 0.75 19.65 8.98
N SER A 185 1.89 19.20 9.46
CA SER A 185 2.57 19.76 10.64
C SER A 185 3.92 20.35 10.24
N SER A 186 4.39 21.31 11.03
CA SER A 186 5.61 22.05 10.71
C SER A 186 6.45 22.37 11.94
N CYS A 187 7.70 22.72 11.69
CA CYS A 187 8.61 23.31 12.65
C CYS A 187 8.16 24.71 13.13
N ASP A 188 7.13 25.30 12.51
CA ASP A 188 6.49 26.55 12.99
C ASP A 188 5.50 26.34 14.16
N HIS A 189 5.51 25.15 14.77
CA HIS A 189 4.68 24.70 15.89
C HIS A 189 3.19 24.64 15.56
N SER A 190 2.82 24.75 14.28
CA SER A 190 1.43 24.72 13.84
C SER A 190 1.11 23.44 13.05
N ILE A 191 -0.19 23.11 13.08
CA ILE A 191 -0.79 22.10 12.23
C ILE A 191 -1.83 22.80 11.38
N ARG A 192 -1.82 22.55 10.07
CA ARG A 192 -2.75 23.17 9.12
C ARG A 192 -3.57 22.15 8.40
N LEU A 193 -4.84 22.49 8.21
CA LEU A 193 -5.80 21.72 7.45
C LEU A 193 -6.11 22.46 6.16
N TRP A 194 -5.90 21.77 5.03
CA TRP A 194 -6.03 22.32 3.70
C TRP A 194 -7.15 21.63 2.92
N TRP A 195 -7.95 22.43 2.25
CA TRP A 195 -8.99 21.96 1.37
C TRP A 195 -9.17 22.92 0.20
N LYS A 196 -9.31 22.39 -1.01
CA LYS A 196 -9.43 23.15 -2.26
C LYS A 196 -8.38 24.25 -2.40
N GLY A 197 -7.12 23.94 -2.14
CA GLY A 197 -6.01 24.87 -2.32
C GLY A 197 -5.90 25.98 -1.27
N SER A 198 -6.67 25.94 -0.19
CA SER A 198 -6.64 26.98 0.86
C SER A 198 -6.58 26.39 2.26
N CYS A 199 -5.91 27.14 3.18
CA CYS A 199 -5.84 26.77 4.58
C CYS A 199 -7.20 27.06 5.26
N GLN A 200 -7.89 26.01 5.67
CA GLN A 200 -9.19 26.11 6.33
C GLN A 200 -9.06 26.30 7.85
N LYS A 201 -8.10 25.62 8.46
CA LYS A 201 -7.86 25.66 9.91
C LYS A 201 -6.37 25.64 10.22
N CYS A 202 -5.99 26.34 11.30
CA CYS A 202 -4.67 26.31 11.88
C CYS A 202 -4.77 25.98 13.37
N PHE A 203 -4.20 24.85 13.77
CA PHE A 203 -4.13 24.41 15.16
C PHE A 203 -2.79 24.80 15.75
N ARG A 204 -2.82 25.48 16.90
CA ARG A 204 -1.63 25.92 17.62
C ARG A 204 -1.76 25.52 19.08
N GLY A 205 -0.64 25.17 19.69
CA GLY A 205 -0.61 24.75 21.11
C GLY A 205 0.72 24.13 21.51
N HIS A 206 1.35 23.34 20.63
CA HIS A 206 2.69 22.82 20.91
C HIS A 206 3.68 23.95 21.16
N SER A 207 4.57 23.76 22.16
CA SER A 207 5.64 24.70 22.48
C SER A 207 6.90 24.49 21.65
N GLY A 208 6.96 23.39 20.88
CA GLY A 208 8.03 23.05 19.94
C GLY A 208 7.50 22.56 18.60
N PRO A 209 8.40 22.23 17.65
CA PRO A 209 8.08 21.59 16.38
C PRO A 209 7.14 20.41 16.52
N VAL A 210 6.14 20.31 15.64
CA VAL A 210 5.23 19.16 15.59
C VAL A 210 5.82 18.12 14.65
N LEU A 211 6.19 16.95 15.16
CA LEU A 211 6.98 15.98 14.42
C LEU A 211 6.18 14.85 13.77
N SER A 212 5.04 14.50 14.36
CA SER A 212 4.25 13.36 13.89
C SER A 212 2.75 13.64 13.98
N LEU A 213 1.98 13.03 13.07
CA LEU A 213 0.53 13.13 12.97
C LEU A 213 -0.08 11.74 12.80
N SER A 214 -1.26 11.52 13.40
CA SER A 214 -2.08 10.33 13.13
C SER A 214 -3.53 10.75 12.83
N ASN A 215 -4.09 10.15 11.77
CA ASN A 215 -5.44 10.44 11.26
C ASN A 215 -6.45 9.31 11.48
N LYS A 216 -6.04 8.23 12.16
CA LYS A 216 -6.87 7.02 12.32
C LYS A 216 -7.66 6.97 13.63
N LEU A 217 -7.44 7.92 14.52
CA LEU A 217 -8.08 7.95 15.85
C LEU A 217 -9.54 8.36 15.75
N LEU A 218 -10.41 7.63 16.48
CA LEU A 218 -11.82 7.96 16.63
C LEU A 218 -12.13 8.37 18.07
N GLY A 219 -12.99 9.36 18.22
CA GLY A 219 -13.56 9.75 19.51
C GLY A 219 -14.77 8.91 19.89
N GLU A 220 -15.30 9.15 21.08
CA GLU A 220 -16.51 8.47 21.60
C GLU A 220 -17.71 8.59 20.65
N ASP A 221 -17.87 9.73 19.99
CA ASP A 221 -18.95 10.00 19.02
C ASP A 221 -18.63 9.47 17.59
N ASN A 222 -17.69 8.56 17.42
CA ASN A 222 -17.16 8.17 16.11
C ASN A 222 -16.62 9.34 15.26
N SER A 223 -16.42 10.51 15.88
CA SER A 223 -15.81 11.65 15.20
C SER A 223 -14.31 11.44 15.03
N LYS A 224 -13.77 11.83 13.88
CA LYS A 224 -12.32 11.77 13.65
C LYS A 224 -11.59 12.75 14.55
N ILE A 225 -10.58 12.25 15.22
CA ILE A 225 -9.64 12.99 16.04
C ILE A 225 -8.27 12.99 15.38
N LEU A 226 -7.65 14.15 15.31
CA LEU A 226 -6.27 14.28 14.90
C LEU A 226 -5.39 14.17 16.14
N ALA A 227 -4.41 13.28 16.13
CA ALA A 227 -3.36 13.24 17.14
C ALA A 227 -2.07 13.83 16.58
N SER A 228 -1.36 14.59 17.41
CA SER A 228 -0.05 15.18 17.06
C SER A 228 0.97 14.95 18.16
N GLY A 229 2.21 14.61 17.76
CA GLY A 229 3.36 14.48 18.66
C GLY A 229 4.35 15.61 18.43
N GLY A 230 4.77 16.27 19.49
CA GLY A 230 5.66 17.41 19.45
C GLY A 230 7.07 17.11 19.93
N GLU A 231 7.98 18.02 19.61
CA GLU A 231 9.33 18.06 20.19
C GLU A 231 9.31 18.37 21.69
N ASP A 232 8.21 18.99 22.14
CA ASP A 232 7.93 19.27 23.54
C ASP A 232 7.62 18.02 24.39
N GLY A 233 7.67 16.81 23.80
CA GLY A 233 7.38 15.56 24.49
C GLY A 233 5.88 15.33 24.73
N THR A 234 5.01 16.26 24.31
CA THR A 234 3.57 16.10 24.48
C THR A 234 2.90 15.49 23.28
N VAL A 235 1.80 14.76 23.52
CA VAL A 235 0.88 14.33 22.47
C VAL A 235 -0.42 15.11 22.66
N ARG A 236 -0.93 15.71 21.58
CA ARG A 236 -2.15 16.52 21.63
C ARG A 236 -3.23 15.95 20.73
N LEU A 237 -4.46 15.98 21.24
CA LEU A 237 -5.65 15.49 20.55
C LEU A 237 -6.51 16.67 20.11
N TRP A 238 -6.86 16.72 18.84
CA TRP A 238 -7.59 17.82 18.23
C TRP A 238 -8.90 17.35 17.62
N SER A 239 -9.97 18.08 17.91
CA SER A 239 -11.25 17.88 17.22
C SER A 239 -11.22 18.53 15.84
N LEU A 240 -11.50 17.74 14.80
CA LEU A 240 -11.66 18.26 13.45
C LEU A 240 -13.02 18.93 13.23
N SER A 241 -14.00 18.67 14.11
CA SER A 241 -15.38 19.18 14.02
C SER A 241 -15.60 20.54 14.66
N SER A 242 -14.64 21.09 15.41
CA SER A 242 -14.79 22.40 16.08
C SER A 242 -15.04 23.55 15.09
N SER A 243 -15.95 24.48 15.42
CA SER A 243 -16.41 25.53 14.51
C SER A 243 -15.51 26.77 14.36
N GLY A 244 -14.44 26.89 15.13
CA GLY A 244 -13.58 28.08 15.12
C GLY A 244 -12.45 28.04 14.10
N LYS A 245 -12.22 29.14 13.35
CA LYS A 245 -11.06 29.24 12.41
C LYS A 245 -9.70 29.19 13.11
N ARG A 246 -9.59 29.61 14.36
CA ARG A 246 -8.32 29.72 15.10
C ARG A 246 -7.94 28.47 15.88
N GLY A 247 -8.66 27.37 15.81
CA GLY A 247 -8.26 26.09 16.38
C GLY A 247 -8.05 26.01 17.91
N GLN A 248 -8.15 27.10 18.65
CA GLN A 248 -7.95 27.11 20.12
C GLN A 248 -9.00 26.28 20.87
N GLN A 249 -10.23 26.23 20.36
CA GLN A 249 -11.31 25.40 20.91
C GLN A 249 -11.27 23.96 20.37
N ALA A 250 -10.32 23.66 19.49
CA ALA A 250 -10.20 22.33 18.90
C ALA A 250 -9.35 21.37 19.75
N LEU A 251 -8.57 21.86 20.70
CA LEU A 251 -7.76 21.03 21.58
C LEU A 251 -8.68 20.29 22.56
N LYS A 252 -8.75 18.94 22.40
CA LYS A 252 -9.51 18.08 23.31
C LYS A 252 -8.72 17.70 24.56
N ALA A 253 -7.46 17.27 24.34
CA ALA A 253 -6.60 16.82 25.45
C ALA A 253 -5.12 17.01 25.12
N THR A 254 -4.31 17.13 26.18
CA THR A 254 -2.84 17.04 26.10
C THR A 254 -2.38 15.89 26.98
N LEU A 255 -1.66 14.93 26.38
CA LEU A 255 -1.13 13.75 27.03
C LEU A 255 0.33 13.99 27.39
N TYR A 256 0.61 13.92 28.67
CA TYR A 256 1.96 14.12 29.22
C TYR A 256 2.57 12.80 29.64
N GLY A 257 3.88 12.65 29.49
CA GLY A 257 4.60 11.47 29.97
C GLY A 257 5.92 11.22 29.24
N HIS A 258 6.03 11.51 27.94
CA HIS A 258 7.31 11.42 27.25
C HIS A 258 8.25 12.56 27.67
N GLU A 259 9.52 12.23 27.83
CA GLU A 259 10.59 13.15 28.27
C GLU A 259 11.35 13.75 27.07
N LYS A 260 11.19 13.16 25.90
CA LYS A 260 11.86 13.56 24.65
C LYS A 260 10.86 13.63 23.49
N PRO A 261 11.26 14.17 22.34
CA PRO A 261 10.41 14.32 21.16
C PRO A 261 9.63 13.05 20.76
N VAL A 262 8.34 13.20 20.44
CA VAL A 262 7.46 12.12 20.00
C VAL A 262 7.51 12.03 18.47
N ASN A 263 8.23 11.04 17.97
CA ASN A 263 8.49 10.92 16.53
C ASN A 263 7.49 10.04 15.78
N LEU A 264 7.01 8.98 16.44
CA LEU A 264 6.17 7.99 15.79
C LEU A 264 4.88 7.81 16.58
N MET A 265 3.78 7.62 15.85
CA MET A 265 2.49 7.28 16.44
C MET A 265 1.68 6.39 15.49
N SER A 266 0.90 5.50 16.07
CA SER A 266 -0.02 4.61 15.38
C SER A 266 -1.25 4.35 16.23
N VAL A 267 -2.38 4.07 15.60
CA VAL A 267 -3.64 3.73 16.29
C VAL A 267 -3.82 2.22 16.21
N ALA A 268 -4.29 1.62 17.30
CA ALA A 268 -4.55 0.19 17.37
C ALA A 268 -5.66 -0.23 16.39
N GLY A 269 -5.47 -1.36 15.71
CA GLY A 269 -6.45 -1.86 14.75
C GLY A 269 -7.73 -2.38 15.42
N HIS A 270 -7.59 -3.08 16.55
CA HIS A 270 -8.72 -3.66 17.29
C HIS A 270 -9.53 -2.63 18.10
N LYS A 271 -8.94 -1.50 18.45
CA LYS A 271 -9.59 -0.44 19.22
C LYS A 271 -9.10 0.94 18.78
N THR A 272 -9.91 1.61 17.99
CA THR A 272 -9.55 2.91 17.38
C THR A 272 -9.41 4.06 18.36
N SER A 273 -9.74 3.87 19.65
CA SER A 273 -9.45 4.81 20.72
C SER A 273 -8.07 4.62 21.38
N LEU A 274 -7.34 3.54 21.05
CA LEU A 274 -6.00 3.31 21.56
C LEU A 274 -4.96 3.92 20.64
N LEU A 275 -4.19 4.86 21.17
CA LEU A 275 -3.07 5.51 20.51
C LEU A 275 -1.75 5.01 21.09
N ALA A 276 -0.89 4.45 20.24
CA ALA A 276 0.48 4.09 20.58
C ALA A 276 1.43 5.17 20.10
N THR A 277 2.35 5.60 20.96
CA THR A 277 3.35 6.63 20.65
C THR A 277 4.75 6.17 21.06
N VAL A 278 5.72 6.44 20.21
CA VAL A 278 7.14 6.14 20.50
C VAL A 278 7.94 7.46 20.41
N SER A 279 8.73 7.69 21.43
CA SER A 279 9.57 8.86 21.55
C SER A 279 11.07 8.51 21.47
N ARG A 280 11.89 9.53 21.32
CA ARG A 280 13.36 9.41 21.44
C ARG A 280 13.83 9.07 22.86
N ASP A 281 12.94 9.02 23.86
CA ASP A 281 13.21 8.48 25.19
C ASP A 281 13.29 6.95 25.21
N SER A 282 13.15 6.29 24.04
CA SER A 282 13.12 4.84 23.87
C SER A 282 11.98 4.17 24.64
N LYS A 283 10.89 4.89 24.90
CA LYS A 283 9.69 4.36 25.52
C LYS A 283 8.54 4.32 24.52
N LEU A 284 7.85 3.18 24.49
CA LEU A 284 6.52 3.07 23.90
C LEU A 284 5.49 3.38 24.99
N ARG A 285 4.53 4.24 24.70
CA ARG A 285 3.37 4.50 25.54
C ARG A 285 2.10 4.26 24.77
N VAL A 286 1.14 3.65 25.45
CA VAL A 286 -0.20 3.39 24.89
C VAL A 286 -1.21 4.21 25.71
N TRP A 287 -2.05 4.95 25.01
CA TRP A 287 -3.02 5.89 25.57
C TRP A 287 -4.43 5.44 25.16
N ASP A 288 -5.34 5.35 26.13
CA ASP A 288 -6.77 5.19 25.84
C ASP A 288 -7.44 6.55 25.82
N THR A 289 -7.81 7.00 24.62
CA THR A 289 -8.40 8.33 24.42
C THR A 289 -9.91 8.37 24.68
N ALA A 290 -10.57 7.21 24.89
CA ALA A 290 -11.97 7.17 25.30
C ALA A 290 -12.16 7.54 26.78
N THR A 291 -11.16 7.23 27.62
CA THR A 291 -11.22 7.53 29.07
C THR A 291 -10.77 8.94 29.44
N SER A 292 -10.32 9.73 28.46
CA SER A 292 -9.83 11.09 28.68
C SER A 292 -10.94 12.10 28.83
N SER A 293 -11.62 12.11 29.97
CA SER A 293 -12.27 13.35 30.41
C SER A 293 -11.18 14.42 30.62
N ALA A 294 -11.22 15.39 29.80
CA ALA A 294 -10.57 16.72 29.69
C ALA A 294 -9.34 17.09 30.54
N VAL A 295 -8.97 16.40 31.59
CA VAL A 295 -7.95 16.90 32.55
C VAL A 295 -7.07 15.75 33.05
N ARG A 296 -5.81 15.77 32.62
CA ARG A 296 -4.62 15.20 33.25
C ARG A 296 -4.30 13.72 33.07
N SER A 297 -3.20 13.50 32.34
CA SER A 297 -2.10 12.54 32.58
C SER A 297 -2.37 11.06 32.91
N SER A 298 -3.58 10.59 33.14
CA SER A 298 -3.87 9.24 33.60
C SER A 298 -4.36 8.27 32.51
N CYS A 299 -4.41 8.68 31.26
CA CYS A 299 -4.88 7.80 30.18
C CYS A 299 -3.79 6.89 29.58
N CYS A 300 -2.57 6.90 30.14
CA CYS A 300 -1.54 5.95 29.76
C CYS A 300 -1.86 4.60 30.36
N VAL A 301 -2.34 3.67 29.52
CA VAL A 301 -2.76 2.32 29.92
C VAL A 301 -1.63 1.30 29.87
N GLY A 302 -0.53 1.63 29.20
CA GLY A 302 0.62 0.76 29.09
C GLY A 302 1.91 1.47 28.68
N MET A 303 3.04 0.93 29.14
CA MET A 303 4.35 1.41 28.80
C MET A 303 5.35 0.26 28.69
N THR A 304 6.22 0.29 27.69
CA THR A 304 7.34 -0.63 27.55
C THR A 304 8.55 0.05 26.94
N SER A 305 9.73 -0.48 27.20
CA SER A 305 10.96 0.04 26.61
C SER A 305 11.22 -0.54 25.20
N VAL A 306 11.76 0.28 24.32
CA VAL A 306 12.18 -0.09 22.96
C VAL A 306 13.70 -0.01 22.87
N THR A 307 14.32 -0.98 22.22
CA THR A 307 15.79 -1.01 22.06
C THR A 307 16.21 -0.16 20.85
N GLY A 308 17.05 0.84 21.10
CA GLY A 308 17.61 1.69 20.04
C GLY A 308 16.67 2.80 19.56
N ALA A 309 17.09 3.53 18.53
CA ALA A 309 16.34 4.65 17.97
C ALA A 309 15.15 4.13 17.14
N PRO A 310 13.91 4.62 17.37
CA PRO A 310 12.74 4.19 16.62
C PRO A 310 12.79 4.75 15.19
N ILE A 311 12.54 3.88 14.22
CA ILE A 311 12.58 4.17 12.78
C ILE A 311 11.17 4.19 12.19
N ASN A 312 10.38 3.13 12.47
CA ASN A 312 9.02 2.99 11.96
C ASN A 312 8.12 2.27 12.97
N LEU A 313 6.82 2.50 12.86
CA LEU A 313 5.79 1.96 13.73
C LEU A 313 4.58 1.58 12.90
N LYS A 314 4.20 0.32 12.93
CA LYS A 314 3.00 -0.21 12.27
C LYS A 314 2.17 -0.99 13.25
N CYS A 315 0.86 -0.79 13.22
CA CYS A 315 -0.07 -1.55 14.04
C CYS A 315 -1.02 -2.36 13.17
N HIS A 316 -1.22 -3.61 13.55
CA HIS A 316 -2.22 -4.48 12.97
C HIS A 316 -2.96 -5.19 14.09
N GLU A 317 -4.28 -5.04 14.11
CA GLU A 317 -5.13 -5.53 15.21
C GLU A 317 -4.59 -5.12 16.58
N SER A 318 -4.20 -6.08 17.42
CA SER A 318 -3.62 -5.86 18.75
C SER A 318 -2.09 -5.85 18.76
N LEU A 319 -1.44 -6.21 17.66
CA LEU A 319 0.02 -6.28 17.59
C LEU A 319 0.61 -4.98 17.02
N LEU A 320 1.56 -4.44 17.75
CA LEU A 320 2.32 -3.27 17.38
C LEU A 320 3.75 -3.66 17.04
N TYR A 321 4.14 -3.45 15.79
CA TYR A 321 5.48 -3.72 15.28
C TYR A 321 6.30 -2.45 15.30
N ILE A 322 7.45 -2.50 15.98
CA ILE A 322 8.36 -1.39 16.19
C ILE A 322 9.70 -1.75 15.55
N ALA A 323 10.08 -1.02 14.52
CA ALA A 323 11.42 -1.10 13.94
C ALA A 323 12.33 -0.11 14.66
N SER A 324 13.41 -0.58 15.28
CA SER A 324 14.33 0.27 16.05
C SER A 324 15.74 -0.30 16.10
N GLY A 325 16.73 0.57 15.96
CA GLY A 325 18.14 0.17 15.96
C GLY A 325 18.44 -0.82 14.83
N SER A 326 18.72 -2.07 15.19
CA SER A 326 18.95 -3.19 14.27
C SER A 326 17.88 -4.28 14.37
N SER A 327 16.81 -4.04 15.12
CA SER A 327 15.83 -5.07 15.46
C SER A 327 14.38 -4.62 15.24
N ILE A 328 13.52 -5.61 15.10
CA ILE A 328 12.07 -5.44 15.11
C ILE A 328 11.52 -6.09 16.38
N THR A 329 10.66 -5.36 17.07
CA THR A 329 9.95 -5.86 18.25
C THR A 329 8.45 -5.78 18.00
N ALA A 330 7.74 -6.88 18.20
CA ALA A 330 6.27 -6.87 18.24
C ALA A 330 5.80 -6.89 19.69
N VAL A 331 4.88 -5.98 20.01
CA VAL A 331 4.28 -5.83 21.35
C VAL A 331 2.78 -6.06 21.23
N ASP A 332 2.22 -6.92 22.05
CA ASP A 332 0.77 -7.07 22.18
C ASP A 332 0.22 -5.93 23.04
N LEU A 333 -0.63 -5.09 22.45
CA LEU A 333 -1.23 -3.92 23.11
C LEU A 333 -2.23 -4.28 24.24
N ARG A 334 -2.66 -5.53 24.35
CA ARG A 334 -3.56 -5.99 25.41
C ARG A 334 -2.79 -6.35 26.69
N THR A 335 -1.65 -7.00 26.51
CA THR A 335 -0.81 -7.48 27.62
C THR A 335 0.42 -6.63 27.86
N MET A 336 0.78 -5.76 26.92
CA MET A 336 2.03 -4.98 26.86
C MET A 336 3.29 -5.84 26.88
N GLN A 337 3.16 -7.13 26.52
CA GLN A 337 4.29 -8.06 26.45
C GLN A 337 4.93 -8.02 25.05
N LYS A 338 6.23 -8.18 25.02
CA LYS A 338 6.99 -8.38 23.79
C LYS A 338 6.77 -9.81 23.32
N VAL A 339 6.11 -9.97 22.18
CA VAL A 339 5.81 -11.29 21.60
C VAL A 339 6.94 -11.75 20.68
N ILE A 340 7.52 -10.81 19.94
CA ILE A 340 8.55 -11.08 18.95
C ILE A 340 9.68 -10.07 19.16
N THR A 341 10.91 -10.56 19.12
CA THR A 341 12.10 -9.71 19.02
C THR A 341 13.09 -10.37 18.07
N ALA A 342 13.29 -9.77 16.91
CA ALA A 342 14.19 -10.25 15.89
C ALA A 342 15.30 -9.22 15.63
N ALA A 343 16.55 -9.63 15.67
CA ALA A 343 17.67 -8.86 15.17
C ALA A 343 17.83 -9.15 13.68
N VAL A 344 17.53 -8.16 12.83
CA VAL A 344 17.39 -8.39 11.40
C VAL A 344 18.51 -7.80 10.55
N HIS A 345 19.13 -6.71 11.00
CA HIS A 345 20.21 -6.06 10.25
C HIS A 345 21.34 -5.58 11.16
N LEU A 346 22.56 -5.85 10.77
CA LEU A 346 23.74 -5.25 11.37
C LEU A 346 24.46 -4.39 10.32
N PRO A 347 24.88 -3.16 10.66
CA PRO A 347 24.79 -2.53 12.00
C PRO A 347 23.48 -1.83 12.26
N LYS A 348 22.63 -1.55 11.26
CA LYS A 348 21.44 -0.70 11.39
C LYS A 348 20.34 -1.05 10.40
N LEU A 349 19.11 -0.93 10.86
CA LEU A 349 17.88 -0.93 10.05
C LEU A 349 17.57 0.48 9.56
N TYR A 350 17.13 0.64 8.31
CA TYR A 350 16.79 1.94 7.71
C TYR A 350 15.31 2.09 7.39
N SER A 351 14.65 1.02 6.99
CA SER A 351 13.22 1.04 6.66
C SER A 351 12.53 -0.28 7.03
N PHE A 352 11.23 -0.23 7.15
CA PHE A 352 10.40 -1.37 7.55
C PHE A 352 8.99 -1.21 7.00
N ASP A 353 8.45 -2.29 6.47
CA ASP A 353 7.02 -2.41 6.17
C ASP A 353 6.52 -3.84 6.41
N ILE A 354 5.20 -4.00 6.54
CA ILE A 354 4.58 -5.27 6.92
C ILE A 354 3.27 -5.48 6.16
N VAL A 355 3.02 -6.74 5.75
CA VAL A 355 1.75 -7.24 5.24
C VAL A 355 1.23 -8.32 6.19
N PRO A 356 0.47 -7.95 7.21
CA PRO A 356 0.01 -8.88 8.25
C PRO A 356 -0.87 -10.00 7.71
N SER A 357 -1.66 -9.74 6.67
CA SER A 357 -2.53 -10.74 6.03
C SER A 357 -1.75 -11.95 5.49
N LYS A 358 -0.51 -11.75 5.06
CA LYS A 358 0.41 -12.82 4.64
C LYS A 358 1.38 -13.24 5.75
N SER A 359 1.33 -12.61 6.92
CA SER A 359 2.31 -12.78 7.99
C SER A 359 3.76 -12.49 7.54
N LEU A 360 3.94 -11.57 6.61
CA LEU A 360 5.23 -11.20 6.05
C LEU A 360 5.60 -9.77 6.44
N PHE A 361 6.87 -9.54 6.66
CA PHE A 361 7.44 -8.19 6.78
C PHE A 361 8.73 -8.08 5.98
N CYS A 362 9.01 -6.87 5.55
CA CYS A 362 10.23 -6.54 4.83
C CYS A 362 11.03 -5.47 5.57
N THR A 363 12.34 -5.60 5.53
CA THR A 363 13.29 -4.71 6.20
C THR A 363 14.32 -4.21 5.22
N GLY A 364 14.66 -2.92 5.32
CA GLY A 364 15.73 -2.32 4.52
C GLY A 364 17.00 -2.13 5.34
N GLY A 365 18.08 -2.75 4.88
CA GLY A 365 19.44 -2.64 5.39
C GLY A 365 20.33 -1.78 4.50
N TYR A 366 21.64 -1.96 4.60
CA TYR A 366 22.61 -1.38 3.70
C TYR A 366 22.86 -2.35 2.54
N GLY A 367 22.68 -1.90 1.31
CA GLY A 367 22.89 -2.67 0.09
C GLY A 367 21.78 -3.68 -0.25
N ARG A 368 20.91 -4.02 0.69
CA ARG A 368 19.85 -5.02 0.50
C ARG A 368 18.63 -4.79 1.37
N ALA A 369 17.50 -5.28 0.91
CA ALA A 369 16.33 -5.50 1.73
C ALA A 369 16.16 -6.99 2.02
N MET A 370 15.40 -7.34 3.05
CA MET A 370 15.17 -8.73 3.45
C MET A 370 13.71 -8.98 3.71
N LEU A 371 13.20 -10.11 3.22
CA LEU A 371 11.83 -10.57 3.42
C LEU A 371 11.79 -11.65 4.50
N TRP A 372 10.84 -11.53 5.43
CA TRP A 372 10.72 -12.37 6.62
C TRP A 372 9.29 -12.89 6.79
N ASP A 373 9.17 -14.11 7.36
CA ASP A 373 7.88 -14.64 7.80
C ASP A 373 7.79 -14.56 9.34
N ILE A 374 6.72 -13.92 9.82
CA ILE A 374 6.46 -13.75 11.26
C ILE A 374 6.31 -15.10 11.98
N ARG A 375 5.84 -16.14 11.29
CA ARG A 375 5.55 -17.47 11.84
C ARG A 375 6.79 -18.34 11.96
N ARG A 376 7.84 -18.06 11.20
CA ARG A 376 9.07 -18.83 11.22
C ARG A 376 10.00 -18.34 12.31
N ASN A 377 10.91 -19.23 12.72
CA ASN A 377 12.01 -18.80 13.59
C ASN A 377 12.86 -17.78 12.80
N GLN A 378 12.97 -16.56 13.33
CA GLN A 378 13.46 -15.36 12.61
C GLN A 378 15.00 -15.32 12.51
N ALA A 379 15.64 -16.49 12.51
CA ALA A 379 17.09 -16.58 12.35
C ALA A 379 17.55 -16.29 10.90
N GLU A 380 16.67 -16.58 9.92
CA GLU A 380 17.02 -16.46 8.50
C GLU A 380 15.87 -15.79 7.71
N PRO A 381 16.15 -14.88 6.77
CA PRO A 381 15.15 -14.31 5.88
C PRO A 381 14.63 -15.37 4.90
N ILE A 382 13.41 -15.17 4.40
CA ILE A 382 12.86 -16.00 3.30
C ILE A 382 13.60 -15.70 2.00
N ALA A 383 13.89 -14.43 1.77
CA ALA A 383 14.60 -13.95 0.60
C ALA A 383 15.44 -12.72 0.93
N GLU A 384 16.61 -12.64 0.32
CA GLU A 384 17.44 -11.44 0.29
C GLU A 384 17.20 -10.72 -1.04
N LEU A 385 16.90 -9.45 -0.97
CA LEU A 385 16.56 -8.59 -2.10
C LEU A 385 17.76 -7.68 -2.37
N ASP A 386 18.74 -8.24 -3.07
CA ASP A 386 20.00 -7.58 -3.39
C ASP A 386 19.87 -6.65 -4.61
N GLY A 387 20.74 -5.65 -4.73
CA GLY A 387 20.78 -4.75 -5.88
C GLY A 387 20.62 -3.27 -5.54
N HIS A 388 20.87 -2.91 -4.28
CA HIS A 388 20.96 -1.52 -3.84
C HIS A 388 22.41 -1.09 -3.64
N CYS A 389 22.72 0.17 -4.01
CA CYS A 389 24.06 0.72 -3.86
C CYS A 389 24.34 1.24 -2.44
N GLY A 390 23.28 1.57 -1.71
CA GLY A 390 23.35 2.18 -0.39
C GLY A 390 22.25 1.75 0.56
N PRO A 391 21.96 2.56 1.59
CA PRO A 391 20.92 2.23 2.57
C PRO A 391 19.52 2.27 1.94
N VAL A 392 18.76 1.20 2.10
CA VAL A 392 17.37 1.09 1.66
C VAL A 392 16.47 1.86 2.62
N THR A 393 16.27 3.14 2.35
CA THR A 393 15.48 4.05 3.20
C THR A 393 14.02 4.13 2.82
N LEU A 394 13.69 3.77 1.58
CA LEU A 394 12.34 3.77 1.03
C LEU A 394 11.90 2.33 0.84
N LEU A 395 10.80 1.97 1.48
CA LEU A 395 10.25 0.64 1.41
C LEU A 395 8.71 0.74 1.45
N HIS A 396 8.07 0.06 0.52
CA HIS A 396 6.64 -0.15 0.52
C HIS A 396 6.35 -1.61 0.21
N MET A 397 5.43 -2.20 0.96
CA MET A 397 5.05 -3.59 0.79
C MET A 397 3.53 -3.72 0.69
N ASP A 398 3.08 -4.30 -0.41
CA ASP A 398 1.70 -4.73 -0.67
C ASP A 398 1.61 -6.26 -0.65
N PRO A 399 0.41 -6.86 -0.62
CA PRO A 399 0.27 -8.33 -0.66
C PRO A 399 0.89 -9.02 -1.89
N TYR A 400 1.22 -8.30 -2.94
CA TYR A 400 1.76 -8.86 -4.19
C TYR A 400 3.09 -8.28 -4.64
N LYS A 401 3.52 -7.14 -4.08
CA LYS A 401 4.80 -6.50 -4.46
C LYS A 401 5.50 -5.85 -3.29
N ILE A 402 6.81 -5.76 -3.41
CA ILE A 402 7.66 -4.92 -2.58
C ILE A 402 8.30 -3.89 -3.51
N VAL A 403 8.32 -2.64 -3.09
CA VAL A 403 9.02 -1.56 -3.78
C VAL A 403 10.06 -0.99 -2.85
N SER A 404 11.32 -1.02 -3.25
CA SER A 404 12.45 -0.61 -2.43
C SER A 404 13.36 0.36 -3.15
N GLY A 405 14.01 1.25 -2.41
CA GLY A 405 14.96 2.22 -2.93
C GLY A 405 15.63 3.04 -1.86
N GLY A 406 16.57 3.88 -2.26
CA GLY A 406 17.32 4.75 -1.37
C GLY A 406 17.86 6.00 -2.08
N HIS A 407 18.43 6.89 -1.30
CA HIS A 407 18.96 8.15 -1.83
C HIS A 407 20.30 7.99 -2.59
N GLU A 408 20.91 6.81 -2.54
CA GLU A 408 22.09 6.46 -3.32
C GLU A 408 21.74 5.62 -4.55
N ASP A 409 20.48 5.16 -4.64
CA ASP A 409 20.01 4.30 -5.73
C ASP A 409 19.42 5.13 -6.87
N THR A 410 19.98 4.98 -8.05
CA THR A 410 19.42 5.59 -9.28
C THR A 410 18.13 4.94 -9.75
N TYR A 411 17.84 3.76 -9.23
CA TYR A 411 16.64 2.96 -9.52
C TYR A 411 15.89 2.62 -8.25
N ILE A 412 14.58 2.54 -8.33
CA ILE A 412 13.76 1.80 -7.37
C ILE A 412 13.52 0.39 -7.93
N ASN A 413 13.64 -0.60 -7.07
CA ASN A 413 13.47 -2.00 -7.45
C ASN A 413 12.09 -2.49 -7.01
N VAL A 414 11.49 -3.30 -7.85
CA VAL A 414 10.20 -3.94 -7.61
C VAL A 414 10.40 -5.44 -7.53
N TRP A 415 9.85 -6.05 -6.49
CA TRP A 415 10.00 -7.47 -6.19
C TRP A 415 8.65 -8.12 -5.99
N GLU A 416 8.55 -9.37 -6.36
CA GLU A 416 7.40 -10.20 -6.04
C GLU A 416 7.47 -10.67 -4.58
N VAL A 417 6.35 -10.55 -3.84
CA VAL A 417 6.32 -10.88 -2.41
C VAL A 417 6.47 -12.39 -2.18
N ASP A 418 5.94 -13.22 -3.06
CA ASP A 418 5.87 -14.67 -2.84
C ASP A 418 7.21 -15.37 -3.11
N THR A 419 7.98 -14.87 -4.07
CA THR A 419 9.25 -15.46 -4.50
C THR A 419 10.49 -14.67 -4.08
N GLY A 420 10.34 -13.37 -3.79
CA GLY A 420 11.44 -12.43 -3.61
C GLY A 420 12.18 -12.11 -4.91
N ALA A 421 11.66 -12.55 -6.07
CA ALA A 421 12.29 -12.29 -7.37
C ALA A 421 12.08 -10.82 -7.78
N GLN A 422 13.12 -10.22 -8.36
CA GLN A 422 13.04 -8.89 -8.93
C GLN A 422 12.21 -8.95 -10.23
N THR A 423 11.14 -8.16 -10.28
CA THR A 423 10.24 -8.11 -11.44
C THR A 423 10.49 -6.89 -12.31
N ASN A 424 10.93 -5.77 -11.71
CA ASN A 424 11.15 -4.53 -12.43
C ASN A 424 12.20 -3.66 -11.74
N SER A 425 12.83 -2.78 -12.50
CA SER A 425 13.74 -1.73 -12.00
C SER A 425 13.42 -0.41 -12.70
N LEU A 426 13.03 0.58 -11.92
CA LEU A 426 12.47 1.83 -12.42
C LEU A 426 13.42 2.98 -12.15
N SER A 427 13.95 3.61 -13.21
CA SER A 427 14.88 4.74 -13.10
C SER A 427 14.24 5.94 -12.38
N CYS A 428 14.90 6.49 -11.37
CA CYS A 428 14.48 7.68 -10.65
C CYS A 428 15.01 8.98 -11.24
N CYS A 429 16.18 8.93 -11.88
CA CYS A 429 16.88 10.10 -12.43
C CYS A 429 16.80 10.16 -13.94
N CYS A 430 16.99 11.34 -14.50
CA CYS A 430 17.26 11.49 -15.93
C CYS A 430 18.69 10.97 -16.17
N ILE A 431 18.85 10.05 -17.10
CA ILE A 431 20.16 9.65 -17.59
C ILE A 431 20.59 10.77 -18.57
N GLU A 432 21.33 11.74 -18.10
CA GLU A 432 21.99 12.69 -19.00
C GLU A 432 23.13 11.97 -19.73
N LYS A 433 23.23 12.22 -21.04
CA LYS A 433 24.18 11.56 -21.94
C LYS A 433 25.66 11.89 -21.62
N ASP A 434 25.91 12.79 -20.71
CA ASP A 434 27.24 13.38 -20.47
C ASP A 434 27.89 12.89 -19.16
N GLY A 435 27.80 11.63 -18.82
CA GLY A 435 28.72 10.90 -17.92
C GLY A 435 29.10 11.47 -16.54
N HIS A 436 28.73 12.66 -16.20
CA HIS A 436 29.04 13.38 -14.96
C HIS A 436 27.79 13.85 -14.22
N SER A 437 26.84 12.96 -13.95
CA SER A 437 25.69 13.34 -13.14
C SER A 437 25.95 13.15 -11.66
N ASN A 438 26.00 14.24 -10.90
CA ASN A 438 25.72 14.26 -9.47
C ASN A 438 24.22 13.99 -9.23
N SER A 439 23.69 12.91 -9.82
CA SER A 439 22.30 12.53 -9.59
C SER A 439 22.22 11.85 -8.24
N SER A 440 21.57 12.50 -7.26
CA SER A 440 21.18 11.82 -6.05
C SER A 440 20.03 10.85 -6.36
N GLY A 441 20.03 9.71 -5.74
CA GLY A 441 19.01 8.69 -5.92
C GLY A 441 17.61 9.13 -5.44
N CYS A 442 16.73 8.18 -5.22
CA CYS A 442 15.36 8.44 -4.82
C CYS A 442 15.26 8.95 -3.37
N VAL A 443 14.77 10.16 -3.18
CA VAL A 443 14.65 10.82 -1.86
C VAL A 443 13.29 10.55 -1.22
N ALA A 444 12.23 10.47 -2.03
CA ALA A 444 10.89 10.17 -1.55
C ALA A 444 10.13 9.30 -2.56
N MET A 445 9.29 8.43 -2.03
CA MET A 445 8.49 7.49 -2.82
C MET A 445 7.09 7.39 -2.21
N ALA A 446 6.09 7.31 -3.08
CA ALA A 446 4.72 6.98 -2.71
C ALA A 446 4.16 5.95 -3.69
N VAL A 447 3.46 4.96 -3.16
CA VAL A 447 2.83 3.88 -3.93
C VAL A 447 1.36 3.83 -3.58
N ASP A 448 0.50 3.79 -4.58
CA ASP A 448 -0.95 3.63 -4.43
C ASP A 448 -1.48 2.65 -5.49
N GLY A 449 -1.67 1.40 -5.09
CA GLY A 449 -2.06 0.30 -5.98
C GLY A 449 -1.04 0.09 -7.11
N SER A 450 -1.45 0.34 -8.35
CA SER A 450 -0.62 0.22 -9.56
C SER A 450 0.14 1.50 -9.94
N ARG A 451 0.12 2.53 -9.09
CA ARG A 451 0.76 3.82 -9.33
C ARG A 451 1.94 4.03 -8.40
N ILE A 452 3.00 4.59 -8.94
CA ILE A 452 4.21 4.94 -8.19
C ILE A 452 4.60 6.37 -8.52
N ALA A 453 4.79 7.18 -7.48
CA ALA A 453 5.42 8.47 -7.59
C ALA A 453 6.78 8.45 -6.88
N THR A 454 7.80 8.99 -7.54
CA THR A 454 9.17 9.12 -6.98
C THR A 454 9.63 10.56 -7.09
N ALA A 455 10.36 11.03 -6.10
CA ALA A 455 11.03 12.32 -6.13
C ALA A 455 12.53 12.13 -5.94
N SER A 456 13.31 12.75 -6.81
CA SER A 456 14.78 12.69 -6.83
C SER A 456 15.37 14.05 -7.22
N HIS A 457 16.66 14.24 -6.96
CA HIS A 457 17.40 15.38 -7.45
C HIS A 457 18.20 14.96 -8.68
N CYS A 458 18.17 15.79 -9.72
CA CYS A 458 18.90 15.60 -10.95
C CYS A 458 19.65 16.90 -11.26
N GLY A 459 20.95 16.95 -10.95
CA GLY A 459 21.76 18.17 -11.08
C GLY A 459 21.21 19.32 -10.23
N GLU A 460 20.92 20.45 -10.89
CA GLU A 460 20.37 21.65 -10.27
C GLU A 460 18.83 21.65 -10.11
N ASN A 461 18.14 20.62 -10.57
CA ASN A 461 16.68 20.53 -10.54
C ASN A 461 16.19 19.34 -9.74
N GLY A 462 15.02 19.47 -9.14
CA GLY A 462 14.25 18.35 -8.61
C GLY A 462 13.40 17.73 -9.72
N ILE A 463 13.21 16.42 -9.68
CA ILE A 463 12.30 15.70 -10.57
C ILE A 463 11.31 14.87 -9.75
N VAL A 464 10.03 15.02 -10.08
CA VAL A 464 8.96 14.14 -9.61
C VAL A 464 8.50 13.31 -10.81
N ARG A 465 8.61 12.01 -10.68
CA ARG A 465 8.24 11.07 -11.73
C ARG A 465 7.05 10.24 -11.29
N PHE A 466 5.96 10.35 -12.02
CA PHE A 466 4.75 9.58 -11.82
C PHE A 466 4.68 8.46 -12.85
N ARG A 467 4.35 7.27 -12.39
CA ARG A 467 4.18 6.06 -13.21
C ARG A 467 2.83 5.44 -12.94
N ASP A 468 2.06 5.21 -14.01
CA ASP A 468 0.77 4.52 -13.93
C ASP A 468 0.83 3.25 -14.78
N PHE A 469 0.76 2.11 -14.11
CA PHE A 469 0.75 0.80 -14.75
C PHE A 469 -0.63 0.40 -15.28
N ASN A 470 -1.72 1.08 -14.89
CA ASN A 470 -3.05 0.81 -15.45
C ASN A 470 -3.19 1.30 -16.89
N ASN A 471 -2.48 2.37 -17.25
CA ASN A 471 -2.54 3.03 -18.55
C ASN A 471 -1.28 2.75 -19.39
N GLY A 472 -0.51 1.74 -19.03
CA GLY A 472 0.66 1.30 -19.77
C GLY A 472 0.28 0.74 -21.14
N SER A 473 1.21 0.76 -22.09
CA SER A 473 1.12 -0.01 -23.33
C SER A 473 0.96 -1.48 -22.99
N SER A 474 0.16 -2.20 -23.80
CA SER A 474 -0.04 -3.65 -23.63
C SER A 474 1.27 -4.35 -23.33
N PRO A 475 1.28 -5.37 -22.45
CA PRO A 475 2.49 -6.10 -22.15
C PRO A 475 3.10 -6.55 -23.46
N VAL A 476 4.28 -6.07 -23.77
CA VAL A 476 5.11 -6.67 -24.81
C VAL A 476 5.39 -8.07 -24.27
N MET A 477 4.75 -9.06 -24.86
CA MET A 477 5.23 -10.43 -24.73
C MET A 477 6.67 -10.36 -25.24
N LYS A 478 7.64 -10.32 -24.33
CA LYS A 478 9.00 -10.69 -24.67
C LYS A 478 8.88 -12.14 -25.06
N LEU A 479 8.86 -12.37 -26.36
CA LEU A 479 9.13 -13.67 -26.95
C LEU A 479 10.57 -14.01 -26.54
N GLU A 480 10.71 -14.67 -25.37
CA GLU A 480 11.95 -15.37 -25.02
C GLU A 480 12.14 -16.63 -25.85
N ASP A 481 11.33 -16.83 -26.90
CA ASP A 481 11.28 -18.04 -27.71
C ASP A 481 12.00 -17.94 -29.06
N GLU A 482 12.75 -16.88 -29.35
CA GLU A 482 13.45 -16.82 -30.63
C GLU A 482 14.83 -17.50 -30.65
N GLU A 483 15.37 -17.99 -29.54
CA GLU A 483 16.65 -18.73 -29.57
C GLU A 483 16.55 -20.27 -29.50
N HIS A 484 15.37 -20.82 -29.30
CA HIS A 484 15.22 -22.28 -29.23
C HIS A 484 14.39 -22.94 -30.35
N SER A 485 13.76 -22.19 -31.23
CA SER A 485 12.98 -22.80 -32.33
C SER A 485 13.72 -22.92 -33.67
N SER A 486 14.93 -22.38 -33.79
CA SER A 486 15.69 -22.46 -35.06
C SER A 486 16.61 -23.66 -35.18
N LYS A 487 16.65 -24.59 -34.23
CA LYS A 487 17.51 -25.78 -34.26
C LYS A 487 16.81 -27.11 -34.54
N PHE A 488 15.51 -27.11 -34.78
CA PHE A 488 14.76 -28.38 -34.95
C PHE A 488 14.29 -28.69 -36.36
N TRP A 489 14.56 -27.83 -37.36
CA TRP A 489 14.10 -28.04 -38.75
C TRP A 489 15.19 -27.88 -39.83
N ASP A 490 16.48 -28.00 -39.51
CA ASP A 490 17.57 -28.13 -40.47
C ASP A 490 18.19 -29.53 -40.39
N SER A 491 17.42 -30.53 -40.83
CA SER A 491 17.95 -31.81 -41.24
C SER A 491 17.19 -32.27 -42.46
N SER A 492 17.65 -31.82 -43.60
CA SER A 492 17.64 -32.58 -44.87
C SER A 492 17.88 -31.65 -46.04
N THR A 493 19.09 -31.54 -46.49
CA THR A 493 19.45 -31.71 -47.91
C THR A 493 20.96 -31.92 -48.01
N ASP A 494 21.35 -33.19 -48.07
CA ASP A 494 22.57 -33.60 -48.75
C ASP A 494 22.49 -33.15 -50.18
N GLY A 495 23.51 -32.48 -50.65
CA GLY A 495 23.69 -32.10 -52.04
C GLY A 495 25.16 -31.92 -52.35
N ASN A 496 25.82 -33.03 -52.64
CA ASN A 496 27.11 -33.10 -53.34
C ASN A 496 27.21 -32.10 -54.49
N SER A 497 28.30 -31.35 -54.56
CA SER A 497 29.06 -31.21 -55.79
C SER A 497 30.46 -30.68 -55.53
N SER A 498 31.40 -31.54 -55.79
CA SER A 498 32.80 -31.26 -56.19
C SER A 498 32.91 -30.20 -57.25
N ASP A 499 33.93 -29.35 -57.25
CA ASP A 499 34.95 -29.13 -58.28
C ASP A 499 35.76 -27.85 -58.01
N TRP A 500 37.06 -28.01 -57.78
CA TRP A 500 38.25 -27.73 -58.54
C TRP A 500 38.43 -26.28 -59.11
N HIS A 501 39.65 -25.78 -58.91
CA HIS A 501 40.48 -24.72 -59.54
C HIS A 501 40.23 -23.28 -59.05
N SER A 502 41.22 -22.58 -58.63
CA SER A 502 42.67 -22.36 -58.81
C SER A 502 43.19 -21.49 -57.70
#